data_5e8ae0ada88c342e8caa9ce49ffb25f3
#
_entry.id   5e8ae0ada88c342e8caa9ce49ffb25f3
#
_cell.length_a   1.000
_cell.length_b   1.000
_cell.length_c   1.000
_cell.angle_alpha   90.00
_cell.angle_beta   90.00
_cell.angle_gamma   90.00
#
_symmetry.space_group_name_H-M   'P 1'
#
loop_
_entity.id
_entity.type
_entity.pdbx_description
1 polymer ?
#
loop_
_entity_poly.entity_id
_entity_poly.type
_entity_poly.pdbx_seq_one_letter_code
_entity_poly.pdbx_strand_id
1 'polypeptide(L)'
;MLNRKFKEKENRMLLVCICLMLAAFYYLLAAKPVQAQISQNQQTQAVLEDELAIEVYKAEKKTQMLKRMGQESEKSRGTLCPYNNLKAEMQELEQILAASDTYEIQISPATFSDSIVQRDVFVSFQTDTYDRACEIVSAVERGSFRCMIKEVYLSAETGEEGQKVSMKFLVTYYEKAEDGFEDME
;
A
#
# COMPACT_ATOMS: atom_id res chain seq x y z
N MET A 1 -40.76 -58.82 32.59
CA MET A 1 -40.27 -60.12 32.07
C MET A 1 -38.80 -60.00 31.73
N LEU A 2 -37.90 -60.08 32.70
CA LEU A 2 -36.43 -60.12 32.44
C LEU A 2 -35.70 -60.68 33.63
N ASN A 3 -36.00 -61.93 33.90
CA ASN A 3 -35.37 -62.68 35.01
C ASN A 3 -34.69 -63.96 34.49
N ARG A 4 -33.82 -63.72 33.40
CA ARG A 4 -32.98 -64.79 32.85
C ARG A 4 -31.61 -64.67 33.51
N LYS A 5 -31.26 -65.65 34.39
CA LYS A 5 -29.87 -65.72 34.88
C LYS A 5 -28.91 -65.98 33.72
N PHE A 6 -28.14 -64.98 33.37
CA PHE A 6 -27.13 -65.09 32.35
C PHE A 6 -26.05 -66.10 32.75
N LYS A 7 -25.63 -66.96 31.82
CA LYS A 7 -24.50 -67.84 32.02
C LYS A 7 -23.20 -67.02 32.14
N GLU A 8 -22.23 -67.49 32.89
CA GLU A 8 -20.96 -66.77 33.11
C GLU A 8 -20.27 -66.28 31.81
N LYS A 9 -20.38 -67.03 30.73
CA LYS A 9 -19.87 -66.62 29.39
C LYS A 9 -20.64 -65.40 28.81
N GLU A 10 -21.95 -65.39 28.97
CA GLU A 10 -22.79 -64.28 28.51
C GLU A 10 -22.54 -63.00 29.32
N ASN A 11 -22.27 -63.15 30.61
CA ASN A 11 -21.95 -62.02 31.48
C ASN A 11 -20.59 -61.39 31.13
N ARG A 12 -19.57 -62.23 30.82
CA ARG A 12 -18.27 -61.71 30.33
C ARG A 12 -18.39 -61.01 28.98
N MET A 13 -19.18 -61.54 28.06
CA MET A 13 -19.41 -60.93 26.76
C MET A 13 -20.13 -59.58 26.87
N LEU A 14 -21.11 -59.51 27.77
CA LEU A 14 -21.85 -58.29 28.05
C LEU A 14 -20.97 -57.21 28.69
N LEU A 15 -20.05 -57.59 29.58
CA LEU A 15 -19.08 -56.71 30.19
C LEU A 15 -18.10 -56.14 29.14
N VAL A 16 -17.62 -56.95 28.22
CA VAL A 16 -16.77 -56.51 27.12
C VAL A 16 -17.52 -55.49 26.20
N CYS A 17 -18.78 -55.77 25.87
CA CYS A 17 -19.63 -54.86 25.10
C CYS A 17 -19.83 -53.51 25.80
N ILE A 18 -20.06 -53.51 27.11
CA ILE A 18 -20.19 -52.27 27.90
C ILE A 18 -18.86 -51.50 27.89
N CYS A 19 -17.72 -52.16 28.09
CA CYS A 19 -16.42 -51.50 28.01
C CYS A 19 -16.14 -50.88 26.64
N LEU A 20 -16.50 -51.57 25.56
CA LEU A 20 -16.37 -51.03 24.20
C LEU A 20 -17.29 -49.82 23.94
N MET A 21 -18.53 -49.89 24.44
CA MET A 21 -19.46 -48.77 24.37
C MET A 21 -18.95 -47.55 25.14
N LEU A 22 -18.42 -47.75 26.35
CA LEU A 22 -17.84 -46.67 27.16
C LEU A 22 -16.60 -46.07 26.49
N ALA A 23 -15.73 -46.89 25.91
CA ALA A 23 -14.56 -46.44 25.15
C ALA A 23 -14.96 -45.64 23.90
N ALA A 24 -15.98 -46.11 23.16
CA ALA A 24 -16.50 -45.39 21.99
C ALA A 24 -17.16 -44.04 22.40
N PHE A 25 -17.89 -44.03 23.49
CA PHE A 25 -18.50 -42.81 24.05
C PHE A 25 -17.42 -41.79 24.47
N TYR A 26 -16.40 -42.26 25.18
CA TYR A 26 -15.25 -41.40 25.54
C TYR A 26 -14.56 -40.83 24.33
N TYR A 27 -14.32 -41.65 23.30
CA TYR A 27 -13.68 -41.21 22.06
C TYR A 27 -14.52 -40.14 21.34
N LEU A 28 -15.83 -40.35 21.22
CA LEU A 28 -16.71 -39.43 20.50
C LEU A 28 -16.97 -38.13 21.27
N LEU A 29 -17.13 -38.17 22.59
CA LEU A 29 -17.49 -37.02 23.39
C LEU A 29 -16.30 -36.22 23.92
N ALA A 30 -15.17 -36.86 24.16
CA ALA A 30 -14.00 -36.20 24.73
C ALA A 30 -12.83 -36.07 23.74
N ALA A 31 -12.39 -37.14 23.09
CA ALA A 31 -11.19 -37.13 22.28
C ALA A 31 -11.37 -36.37 20.96
N LYS A 32 -12.49 -36.53 20.26
CA LYS A 32 -12.77 -35.81 19.02
C LYS A 32 -12.83 -34.30 19.15
N PRO A 33 -13.64 -33.73 20.09
CA PRO A 33 -13.72 -32.27 20.22
C PRO A 33 -12.40 -31.65 20.68
N VAL A 34 -11.64 -32.35 21.55
CA VAL A 34 -10.32 -31.84 21.98
C VAL A 34 -9.33 -31.81 20.81
N GLN A 35 -9.29 -32.83 19.96
CA GLN A 35 -8.45 -32.82 18.76
C GLN A 35 -8.86 -31.70 17.78
N ALA A 36 -10.15 -31.48 17.58
CA ALA A 36 -10.66 -30.42 16.74
C ALA A 36 -10.24 -29.02 17.26
N GLN A 37 -10.34 -28.80 18.59
CA GLN A 37 -9.88 -27.54 19.21
C GLN A 37 -8.38 -27.33 19.10
N ILE A 38 -7.57 -28.38 19.27
CA ILE A 38 -6.10 -28.31 19.11
C ILE A 38 -5.76 -27.91 17.66
N SER A 39 -6.38 -28.55 16.69
CA SER A 39 -6.15 -28.25 15.26
C SER A 39 -6.60 -26.82 14.91
N GLN A 40 -7.73 -26.37 15.44
CA GLN A 40 -8.22 -25.01 15.24
C GLN A 40 -7.30 -23.96 15.89
N ASN A 41 -6.82 -24.22 17.10
CA ASN A 41 -5.88 -23.33 17.78
C ASN A 41 -4.53 -23.24 17.02
N GLN A 42 -4.03 -24.36 16.48
CA GLN A 42 -2.82 -24.36 15.66
C GLN A 42 -3.00 -23.53 14.37
N GLN A 43 -4.15 -23.65 13.71
CA GLN A 43 -4.45 -22.83 12.55
C GLN A 43 -4.54 -21.34 12.91
N THR A 44 -5.20 -21.01 14.02
CA THR A 44 -5.30 -19.61 14.48
C THR A 44 -3.93 -19.05 14.87
N GLN A 45 -3.05 -19.85 15.49
CA GLN A 45 -1.68 -19.43 15.78
C GLN A 45 -0.88 -19.16 14.50
N ALA A 46 -0.98 -20.02 13.49
CA ALA A 46 -0.30 -19.80 12.21
C ALA A 46 -0.76 -18.52 11.51
N VAL A 47 -2.06 -18.23 11.50
CA VAL A 47 -2.61 -16.99 10.94
C VAL A 47 -2.14 -15.75 11.72
N LEU A 48 -2.11 -15.82 13.05
CA LEU A 48 -1.61 -14.73 13.88
C LEU A 48 -0.11 -14.48 13.71
N GLU A 49 0.68 -15.54 13.52
CA GLU A 49 2.11 -15.41 13.22
C GLU A 49 2.34 -14.74 11.86
N ASP A 50 1.55 -15.10 10.84
CA ASP A 50 1.61 -14.46 9.52
C ASP A 50 1.18 -12.98 9.58
N GLU A 51 0.12 -12.65 10.32
CA GLU A 51 -0.30 -11.25 10.52
C GLU A 51 0.77 -10.43 11.25
N LEU A 52 1.37 -11.00 12.30
CA LEU A 52 2.47 -10.36 13.02
C LEU A 52 3.69 -10.13 12.11
N ALA A 53 4.05 -11.11 11.28
CA ALA A 53 5.15 -10.97 10.34
C ALA A 53 4.89 -9.83 9.33
N ILE A 54 3.66 -9.70 8.83
CA ILE A 54 3.25 -8.62 7.93
C ILE A 54 3.31 -7.25 8.65
N GLU A 55 2.86 -7.17 9.90
CA GLU A 55 2.91 -5.92 10.67
C GLU A 55 4.34 -5.48 11.00
N VAL A 56 5.20 -6.42 11.40
CA VAL A 56 6.63 -6.16 11.62
C VAL A 56 7.29 -5.67 10.33
N TYR A 57 7.03 -6.32 9.21
CA TYR A 57 7.54 -5.88 7.90
C TYR A 57 7.09 -4.46 7.54
N LYS A 58 5.79 -4.14 7.74
CA LYS A 58 5.27 -2.78 7.52
C LYS A 58 5.93 -1.75 8.44
N ALA A 59 6.12 -2.09 9.72
CA ALA A 59 6.78 -1.22 10.70
C ALA A 59 8.25 -0.96 10.34
N GLU A 60 8.99 -2.00 9.95
CA GLU A 60 10.37 -1.87 9.48
C GLU A 60 10.47 -1.00 8.22
N LYS A 61 9.60 -1.24 7.25
CA LYS A 61 9.55 -0.46 6.01
C LYS A 61 9.22 1.01 6.28
N LYS A 62 8.25 1.26 7.18
CA LYS A 62 7.92 2.62 7.63
C LYS A 62 9.12 3.30 8.31
N THR A 63 9.83 2.58 9.16
CA THR A 63 11.04 3.10 9.85
C THR A 63 12.17 3.39 8.85
N GLN A 64 12.36 2.53 7.85
CA GLN A 64 13.32 2.77 6.77
C GLN A 64 12.94 3.99 5.92
N MET A 65 11.65 4.14 5.59
CA MET A 65 11.15 5.31 4.86
C MET A 65 11.37 6.59 5.68
N LEU A 66 11.04 6.59 6.97
CA LEU A 66 11.26 7.74 7.86
C LEU A 66 12.74 8.10 7.98
N LYS A 67 13.64 7.09 8.04
CA LYS A 67 15.09 7.34 8.03
C LYS A 67 15.56 7.94 6.72
N ARG A 68 15.06 7.45 5.57
CA ARG A 68 15.37 8.02 4.25
C ARG A 68 14.86 9.45 4.15
N MET A 69 13.61 9.70 4.52
CA MET A 69 13.01 11.05 4.54
C MET A 69 13.80 12.00 5.47
N GLY A 70 14.28 11.52 6.63
CA GLY A 70 15.12 12.32 7.53
C GLY A 70 16.47 12.67 6.91
N GLN A 71 17.12 11.74 6.22
CA GLN A 71 18.39 11.96 5.54
C GLN A 71 18.25 12.82 4.28
N GLU A 72 17.15 12.65 3.52
CA GLU A 72 16.84 13.45 2.34
C GLU A 72 16.35 14.85 2.74
N SER A 73 15.63 15.00 3.85
CA SER A 73 15.23 16.31 4.38
C SER A 73 16.41 17.19 4.78
N GLU A 74 17.53 16.61 5.20
CA GLU A 74 18.76 17.39 5.45
C GLU A 74 19.47 17.80 4.14
N LYS A 75 19.38 16.97 3.09
CA LYS A 75 19.94 17.30 1.77
C LYS A 75 19.00 18.14 0.90
N SER A 76 17.69 18.02 1.10
CA SER A 76 16.64 18.68 0.31
C SER A 76 16.05 19.92 0.98
N ARG A 77 16.79 20.58 1.89
CA ARG A 77 16.45 21.94 2.33
C ARG A 77 16.85 22.97 1.28
N GLY A 78 16.41 22.75 0.02
CA GLY A 78 16.39 23.78 -0.98
C GLY A 78 15.53 24.94 -0.47
N THR A 79 16.03 26.15 -0.55
CA THR A 79 15.26 27.37 -0.31
C THR A 79 14.03 27.36 -1.20
N LEU A 80 12.84 27.62 -0.63
CA LEU A 80 11.65 27.83 -1.43
C LEU A 80 11.95 28.97 -2.42
N CYS A 81 11.60 28.75 -3.69
CA CYS A 81 11.74 29.80 -4.69
C CYS A 81 10.86 30.99 -4.35
N PRO A 82 11.26 32.22 -4.73
CA PRO A 82 10.42 33.41 -4.58
C PRO A 82 9.12 33.26 -5.39
N TYR A 83 8.10 33.99 -5.00
CA TYR A 83 6.81 34.02 -5.69
C TYR A 83 6.93 34.31 -7.18
N ASN A 84 6.01 33.73 -7.96
CA ASN A 84 5.87 33.89 -9.41
C ASN A 84 7.01 33.27 -10.24
N ASN A 85 7.46 32.11 -9.82
CA ASN A 85 8.47 31.34 -10.55
C ASN A 85 7.88 30.38 -11.59
N LEU A 86 6.56 30.43 -11.81
CA LEU A 86 5.80 29.57 -12.71
C LEU A 86 6.46 29.37 -14.08
N LYS A 87 7.00 30.44 -14.67
CA LYS A 87 7.63 30.36 -15.99
C LYS A 87 8.84 29.42 -15.99
N ALA A 88 9.68 29.49 -14.98
CA ALA A 88 10.87 28.64 -14.88
C ALA A 88 10.49 27.20 -14.52
N GLU A 89 9.51 27.00 -13.65
CA GLU A 89 8.96 25.69 -13.31
C GLU A 89 8.38 24.99 -14.54
N MET A 90 7.60 25.71 -15.36
CA MET A 90 7.02 25.15 -16.57
C MET A 90 8.08 24.87 -17.63
N GLN A 91 9.10 25.71 -17.78
CA GLN A 91 10.20 25.46 -18.68
C GLN A 91 10.97 24.19 -18.32
N GLU A 92 11.27 23.96 -17.04
CA GLU A 92 11.92 22.72 -16.61
C GLU A 92 11.02 21.52 -16.82
N LEU A 93 9.73 21.63 -16.48
CA LEU A 93 8.75 20.57 -16.67
C LEU A 93 8.61 20.19 -18.15
N GLU A 94 8.51 21.17 -19.05
CA GLU A 94 8.46 20.95 -20.50
C GLU A 94 9.74 20.28 -21.02
N GLN A 95 10.91 20.66 -20.52
CA GLN A 95 12.18 20.02 -20.89
C GLN A 95 12.21 18.56 -20.46
N ILE A 96 11.72 18.23 -19.28
CA ILE A 96 11.63 16.85 -18.80
C ILE A 96 10.63 16.05 -19.65
N LEU A 97 9.46 16.63 -19.92
CA LEU A 97 8.39 15.99 -20.69
C LEU A 97 8.70 15.86 -22.17
N ALA A 98 9.66 16.62 -22.70
CA ALA A 98 10.13 16.47 -24.08
C ALA A 98 10.72 15.05 -24.36
N ALA A 99 11.02 14.27 -23.32
CA ALA A 99 11.41 12.87 -23.45
C ALA A 99 10.20 11.93 -23.71
N SER A 100 8.95 12.38 -23.59
CA SER A 100 7.74 11.62 -23.91
C SER A 100 7.32 11.77 -25.37
N ASP A 101 6.45 10.88 -25.84
CA ASP A 101 5.92 10.94 -27.21
C ASP A 101 4.92 12.09 -27.37
N THR A 102 4.04 12.22 -26.38
CA THR A 102 3.03 13.29 -26.29
C THR A 102 2.84 13.68 -24.84
N TYR A 103 2.57 14.94 -24.58
CA TYR A 103 2.23 15.41 -23.22
C TYR A 103 1.22 16.54 -23.24
N GLU A 104 0.52 16.68 -22.13
CA GLU A 104 -0.43 17.76 -21.86
C GLU A 104 -0.20 18.27 -20.44
N ILE A 105 -0.21 19.58 -20.26
CA ILE A 105 -0.03 20.25 -18.98
C ILE A 105 -1.24 21.15 -18.75
N GLN A 106 -1.89 21.00 -17.59
CA GLN A 106 -2.99 21.86 -17.14
C GLN A 106 -2.61 22.49 -15.81
N ILE A 107 -2.60 23.81 -15.75
CA ILE A 107 -2.18 24.58 -14.58
C ILE A 107 -3.42 25.07 -13.85
N SER A 108 -3.51 24.77 -12.54
CA SER A 108 -4.54 25.32 -11.68
C SER A 108 -4.17 26.71 -11.14
N PRO A 109 -5.15 27.55 -10.76
CA PRO A 109 -4.88 28.78 -10.02
C PRO A 109 -4.06 28.50 -8.76
N ALA A 110 -3.17 29.44 -8.42
CA ALA A 110 -2.40 29.33 -7.19
C ALA A 110 -3.30 29.45 -5.96
N THR A 111 -3.02 28.66 -4.95
CA THR A 111 -3.65 28.72 -3.63
C THR A 111 -2.64 29.26 -2.62
N PHE A 112 -3.09 30.15 -1.75
CA PHE A 112 -2.27 30.81 -0.74
C PHE A 112 -2.59 30.20 0.62
N SER A 113 -1.57 29.80 1.37
CA SER A 113 -1.71 29.32 2.74
C SER A 113 -0.56 29.87 3.56
N ASP A 114 -0.87 30.82 4.44
CA ASP A 114 0.11 31.57 5.25
C ASP A 114 1.21 32.20 4.36
N SER A 115 2.44 31.79 4.52
CA SER A 115 3.60 32.28 3.76
C SER A 115 3.99 31.40 2.56
N ILE A 116 3.11 30.47 2.17
CA ILE A 116 3.38 29.49 1.10
C ILE A 116 2.34 29.60 0.01
N VAL A 117 2.80 29.70 -1.22
CA VAL A 117 1.99 29.59 -2.42
C VAL A 117 2.09 28.15 -2.93
N GLN A 118 0.94 27.54 -3.17
CA GLN A 118 0.83 26.20 -3.76
C GLN A 118 0.21 26.32 -5.14
N ARG A 119 0.81 25.65 -6.10
CA ARG A 119 0.33 25.59 -7.48
C ARG A 119 0.25 24.16 -7.94
N ASP A 120 -0.96 23.73 -8.21
CA ASP A 120 -1.24 22.39 -8.71
C ASP A 120 -1.17 22.37 -10.23
N VAL A 121 -0.41 21.42 -10.76
CA VAL A 121 -0.22 21.20 -12.18
C VAL A 121 -0.56 19.76 -12.51
N PHE A 122 -1.56 19.55 -13.34
CA PHE A 122 -1.92 18.24 -13.88
C PHE A 122 -1.05 17.95 -15.10
N VAL A 123 -0.41 16.81 -15.09
CA VAL A 123 0.44 16.35 -16.19
C VAL A 123 -0.11 15.01 -16.71
N SER A 124 -0.27 14.92 -18.02
CA SER A 124 -0.59 13.70 -18.74
C SER A 124 0.41 13.51 -19.84
N PHE A 125 0.98 12.31 -19.99
CA PHE A 125 1.95 12.02 -21.05
C PHE A 125 1.90 10.55 -21.47
N GLN A 126 2.45 10.25 -22.65
CA GLN A 126 2.56 8.91 -23.21
C GLN A 126 4.00 8.59 -23.56
N THR A 127 4.38 7.32 -23.39
CA THR A 127 5.69 6.76 -23.74
C THR A 127 5.56 5.34 -24.26
N ASP A 128 6.62 4.83 -24.91
CA ASP A 128 6.66 3.46 -25.41
C ASP A 128 6.80 2.42 -24.31
N THR A 129 7.43 2.78 -23.16
CA THR A 129 7.78 1.83 -22.10
C THR A 129 7.47 2.37 -20.71
N TYR A 130 7.20 1.44 -19.80
CA TYR A 130 7.01 1.73 -18.39
C TYR A 130 8.25 2.35 -17.74
N ASP A 131 9.44 1.84 -18.07
CA ASP A 131 10.70 2.33 -17.49
C ASP A 131 10.92 3.80 -17.83
N ARG A 132 10.66 4.18 -19.08
CA ARG A 132 10.77 5.57 -19.53
C ARG A 132 9.77 6.49 -18.83
N ALA A 133 8.54 6.00 -18.60
CA ALA A 133 7.56 6.73 -17.81
C ALA A 133 8.03 6.96 -16.37
N CYS A 134 8.61 5.95 -15.73
CA CYS A 134 9.19 6.06 -14.39
C CYS A 134 10.41 7.01 -14.34
N GLU A 135 11.25 7.02 -15.38
CA GLU A 135 12.39 7.94 -15.49
C GLU A 135 11.92 9.40 -15.55
N ILE A 136 10.87 9.69 -16.35
CA ILE A 136 10.29 11.03 -16.46
C ILE A 136 9.74 11.49 -15.09
N VAL A 137 8.96 10.68 -14.39
CA VAL A 137 8.43 11.03 -13.06
C VAL A 137 9.57 11.25 -12.06
N SER A 138 10.59 10.39 -12.08
CA SER A 138 11.77 10.54 -11.22
C SER A 138 12.58 11.78 -11.55
N ALA A 139 12.59 12.23 -12.82
CA ALA A 139 13.23 13.47 -13.22
C ALA A 139 12.48 14.70 -12.70
N VAL A 140 11.14 14.67 -12.72
CA VAL A 140 10.30 15.73 -12.12
C VAL A 140 10.53 15.81 -10.61
N GLU A 141 10.57 14.66 -9.91
CA GLU A 141 10.82 14.62 -8.47
C GLU A 141 12.21 15.18 -8.07
N ARG A 142 13.21 14.96 -8.93
CA ARG A 142 14.59 15.43 -8.74
C ARG A 142 14.87 16.81 -9.35
N GLY A 143 13.85 17.45 -9.88
CA GLY A 143 13.97 18.78 -10.46
C GLY A 143 14.47 19.85 -9.51
N SER A 144 14.79 21.03 -10.05
CA SER A 144 15.38 22.15 -9.30
C SER A 144 14.37 22.80 -8.34
N PHE A 145 13.08 22.66 -8.64
CA PHE A 145 12.00 23.29 -7.89
C PHE A 145 11.41 22.35 -6.86
N ARG A 146 11.05 22.90 -5.71
CA ARG A 146 10.41 22.13 -4.65
C ARG A 146 8.98 21.76 -5.04
N CYS A 147 8.76 20.49 -5.29
CA CYS A 147 7.45 19.98 -5.65
C CYS A 147 7.08 18.71 -4.86
N MET A 148 5.81 18.35 -4.94
CA MET A 148 5.29 17.07 -4.44
C MET A 148 4.43 16.44 -5.52
N ILE A 149 4.75 15.21 -5.91
CA ILE A 149 3.94 14.43 -6.85
C ILE A 149 2.84 13.72 -6.07
N LYS A 150 1.60 13.85 -6.54
CA LYS A 150 0.40 13.24 -5.98
C LYS A 150 -0.37 12.52 -7.09
N GLU A 151 -1.22 11.59 -6.71
CA GLU A 151 -2.25 11.00 -7.60
C GLU A 151 -1.68 10.46 -8.91
N VAL A 152 -0.72 9.55 -8.82
CA VAL A 152 -0.12 8.93 -10.01
C VAL A 152 -1.03 7.83 -10.54
N TYR A 153 -1.49 7.97 -11.78
CA TYR A 153 -2.28 6.98 -12.51
C TYR A 153 -1.50 6.49 -13.71
N LEU A 154 -1.44 5.17 -13.85
CA LEU A 154 -0.77 4.51 -14.96
C LEU A 154 -1.77 3.62 -15.70
N SER A 155 -1.80 3.71 -17.02
CA SER A 155 -2.53 2.78 -17.88
C SER A 155 -1.63 2.35 -19.04
N ALA A 156 -1.73 1.08 -19.42
CA ALA A 156 -1.07 0.55 -20.60
C ALA A 156 -2.13 0.17 -21.63
N GLU A 157 -1.98 0.69 -22.84
CA GLU A 157 -2.85 0.37 -23.98
C GLU A 157 -2.05 -0.40 -25.01
N THR A 158 -2.59 -1.53 -25.46
CA THR A 158 -2.01 -2.32 -26.54
C THR A 158 -2.78 -2.02 -27.82
N GLY A 159 -2.20 -1.25 -28.70
CA GLY A 159 -2.76 -0.91 -30.01
C GLY A 159 -2.06 -1.61 -31.17
N GLU A 160 -2.49 -1.31 -32.41
CA GLU A 160 -1.87 -1.85 -33.64
C GLU A 160 -0.40 -1.41 -33.82
N GLU A 161 0.00 -0.29 -33.23
CA GLU A 161 1.35 0.27 -33.30
C GLU A 161 2.26 -0.19 -32.15
N GLY A 162 1.80 -1.08 -31.27
CA GLY A 162 2.55 -1.57 -30.11
C GLY A 162 1.90 -1.21 -28.79
N GLN A 163 2.63 -1.44 -27.71
CA GLN A 163 2.20 -1.11 -26.35
C GLN A 163 2.60 0.34 -26.05
N LYS A 164 1.61 1.19 -25.72
CA LYS A 164 1.83 2.56 -25.22
C LYS A 164 1.46 2.64 -23.75
N VAL A 165 2.27 3.35 -23.01
CA VAL A 165 2.06 3.59 -21.58
C VAL A 165 1.63 5.03 -21.39
N SER A 166 0.42 5.24 -20.88
CA SER A 166 -0.10 6.56 -20.52
C SER A 166 0.02 6.75 -19.02
N MET A 167 0.59 7.88 -18.61
CA MET A 167 0.74 8.26 -17.22
C MET A 167 0.12 9.63 -16.97
N LYS A 168 -0.59 9.75 -15.84
CA LYS A 168 -1.18 11.00 -15.37
C LYS A 168 -0.79 11.20 -13.92
N PHE A 169 -0.40 12.40 -13.55
CA PHE A 169 -0.11 12.73 -12.17
C PHE A 169 -0.38 14.20 -11.87
N LEU A 170 -0.58 14.50 -10.60
CA LEU A 170 -0.68 15.83 -10.07
C LEU A 170 0.65 16.20 -9.41
N VAL A 171 1.28 17.28 -9.84
CA VAL A 171 2.43 17.86 -9.16
C VAL A 171 2.06 19.19 -8.52
N THR A 172 2.36 19.35 -7.23
CA THR A 172 2.16 20.59 -6.48
C THR A 172 3.52 21.25 -6.30
N TYR A 173 3.70 22.45 -6.87
CA TYR A 173 4.87 23.29 -6.66
C TYR A 173 4.65 24.19 -5.45
N TYR A 174 5.74 24.46 -4.71
CA TYR A 174 5.72 25.29 -3.51
C TYR A 174 6.66 26.48 -3.68
N GLU A 175 6.09 27.68 -3.57
CA GLU A 175 6.80 28.96 -3.65
C GLU A 175 6.66 29.71 -2.32
N LYS A 176 7.57 30.61 -2.01
CA LYS A 176 7.45 31.53 -0.87
C LYS A 176 6.56 32.71 -1.27
N ALA A 177 5.51 32.99 -0.50
CA ALA A 177 4.72 34.21 -0.70
C ALA A 177 5.60 35.46 -0.50
N GLU A 178 5.38 36.49 -1.29
CA GLU A 178 5.99 37.79 -1.02
C GLU A 178 5.38 38.42 0.22
N ASP A 179 6.21 39.11 1.03
CA ASP A 179 5.75 39.85 2.20
C ASP A 179 4.82 40.96 1.75
N GLY A 180 3.51 40.83 1.95
CA GLY A 180 2.50 41.79 1.56
C GLY A 180 1.18 41.23 1.03
N PHE A 181 1.03 39.91 0.91
CA PHE A 181 -0.23 39.26 0.50
C PHE A 181 -1.24 39.06 1.64
N GLU A 182 -0.92 39.46 2.88
CA GLU A 182 -1.81 39.30 4.04
C GLU A 182 -3.07 40.21 4.02
N ASP A 183 -3.17 41.18 3.08
CA ASP A 183 -4.23 42.21 3.09
C ASP A 183 -5.25 42.07 1.95
N MET A 184 -5.38 40.95 1.28
CA MET A 184 -6.41 40.73 0.24
C MET A 184 -7.41 39.64 0.63
N GLU A 185 -8.23 39.88 1.68
CA GLU A 185 -9.54 39.26 1.88
C GLU A 185 -10.66 40.19 1.37
#